data_4fafae36778c0c0b89741e870ee8d83c
#
_entry.id   4fafae36778c0c0b89741e870ee8d83c
#
_cell.length_a   1.000
_cell.length_b   1.000
_cell.length_c   1.000
_cell.angle_alpha   90.00
_cell.angle_beta   90.00
_cell.angle_gamma   90.00
#
_symmetry.space_group_name_H-M   'P 1'
#
loop_
_entity.id
_entity.type
_entity.pdbx_description
1 polymer ?
#
loop_
_entity_poly.entity_id
_entity_poly.type
_entity_poly.pdbx_seq_one_letter_code
_entity_poly.pdbx_strand_id
1 'polypeptide(L)' 'MSMTRQERIALHKKQERLQIKKGVPSLQEIIEGIPVIRETSEGLVEYHRKGSILYKKVLDKA' A
#
# COMPACT_ATOMS: atom_id res chain seq x y z
N MET A 1 -5.83 16.70 -22.51
CA MET A 1 -6.87 15.65 -22.41
C MET A 1 -6.89 15.04 -21.04
N SER A 2 -8.06 14.90 -20.47
CA SER A 2 -8.18 14.24 -19.17
C SER A 2 -8.27 12.73 -19.38
N MET A 3 -7.64 12.00 -18.49
CA MET A 3 -7.72 10.55 -18.46
C MET A 3 -9.08 10.11 -17.92
N THR A 4 -9.57 8.97 -18.39
CA THR A 4 -10.75 8.39 -17.79
C THR A 4 -10.43 7.92 -16.37
N ARG A 5 -11.47 7.70 -15.57
CA ARG A 5 -11.29 7.22 -14.22
C ARG A 5 -10.57 5.87 -14.19
N GLN A 6 -10.93 4.96 -15.11
CA GLN A 6 -10.30 3.65 -15.18
C GLN A 6 -8.84 3.73 -15.59
N GLU A 7 -8.52 4.58 -16.56
CA GLU A 7 -7.15 4.77 -16.98
C GLU A 7 -6.29 5.33 -15.84
N ARG A 8 -6.84 6.26 -15.09
CA ARG A 8 -6.13 6.85 -13.97
C ARG A 8 -5.85 5.82 -12.89
N ILE A 9 -6.82 4.99 -12.55
CA ILE A 9 -6.66 3.93 -11.55
C ILE A 9 -5.63 2.91 -12.02
N ALA A 10 -5.71 2.49 -13.28
CA ALA A 10 -4.77 1.51 -13.83
C ALA A 10 -3.34 2.02 -13.83
N LEU A 11 -3.14 3.28 -14.22
CA LEU A 11 -1.82 3.90 -14.21
C LEU A 11 -1.27 4.00 -12.81
N HIS A 12 -2.09 4.42 -11.87
CA HIS A 12 -1.69 4.54 -10.48
C HIS A 12 -1.28 3.19 -9.88
N LYS A 13 -2.06 2.16 -10.11
CA LYS A 13 -1.73 0.80 -9.65
C LYS A 13 -0.43 0.30 -10.26
N LYS A 14 -0.22 0.56 -11.54
CA LYS A 14 1.00 0.13 -12.22
C LYS A 14 2.23 0.82 -11.66
N GLN A 15 2.15 2.11 -11.39
CA GLN A 15 3.25 2.86 -10.79
C GLN A 15 3.52 2.40 -9.37
N GLU A 16 2.49 2.14 -8.58
CA GLU A 16 2.65 1.65 -7.23
C GLU A 16 3.34 0.30 -7.20
N ARG A 17 3.00 -0.61 -8.10
CA ARG A 17 3.61 -1.93 -8.16
C ARG A 17 5.11 -1.88 -8.44
N LEU A 18 5.57 -0.88 -9.18
CA LEU A 18 7.00 -0.71 -9.45
C LEU A 18 7.77 -0.24 -8.23
N GLN A 19 7.10 0.39 -7.27
CA GLN A 19 7.73 0.97 -6.09
C GLN A 19 7.42 0.22 -4.79
N ILE A 20 6.43 -0.66 -4.82
CA ILE A 20 5.98 -1.37 -3.63
C ILE A 20 6.93 -2.51 -3.29
N LYS A 21 7.40 -2.51 -2.07
CA LYS A 21 8.17 -3.61 -1.53
C LYS A 21 7.26 -4.77 -1.16
N LYS A 22 7.81 -5.96 -1.18
CA LYS A 22 7.08 -7.17 -0.80
C LYS A 22 7.27 -7.47 0.68
N GLY A 23 6.25 -8.09 1.27
CA GLY A 23 6.29 -8.57 2.64
C GLY A 23 5.74 -7.59 3.66
N VAL A 24 5.53 -8.10 4.87
CA VAL A 24 4.99 -7.31 5.97
C VAL A 24 6.08 -6.43 6.56
N PRO A 25 5.86 -5.12 6.68
CA PRO A 25 6.87 -4.24 7.25
C PRO A 25 6.97 -4.41 8.76
N SER A 26 8.14 -4.13 9.32
CA SER A 26 8.28 -4.06 10.76
C SER A 26 7.71 -2.74 11.28
N LEU A 27 7.38 -2.72 12.56
CA LEU A 27 6.83 -1.50 13.16
C LEU A 27 7.79 -0.32 13.04
N GLN A 28 9.10 -0.60 13.12
CA GLN A 28 10.13 0.43 13.05
C GLN A 28 10.28 1.06 11.67
N GLU A 29 9.83 0.36 10.63
CA GLU A 29 9.89 0.89 9.26
C GLU A 29 8.80 1.91 8.98
N ILE A 30 7.77 1.97 9.83
CA ILE A 30 6.61 2.80 9.59
C ILE A 30 6.65 4.01 10.51
N ILE A 31 6.56 5.20 9.91
CA ILE A 31 6.45 6.45 10.64
C ILE A 31 4.98 6.68 10.97
N GLU A 32 4.70 6.99 12.24
CA GLU A 32 3.34 7.28 12.67
C GLU A 32 2.75 8.42 11.85
N GLY A 33 1.55 8.20 11.34
CA GLY A 33 0.86 9.17 10.50
C GLY A 33 1.15 9.03 9.00
N ILE A 34 2.13 8.19 8.62
CA ILE A 34 2.46 7.97 7.21
C ILE A 34 2.22 6.50 6.86
N PRO A 35 1.16 6.20 6.11
CA PRO A 35 0.87 4.82 5.74
C PRO A 35 1.88 4.28 4.72
N VAL A 36 2.06 2.97 4.74
CA VAL A 36 2.96 2.26 3.82
C VAL A 36 2.17 1.15 3.14
N ILE A 37 2.33 1.01 1.83
CA ILE A 37 1.67 -0.03 1.06
C ILE A 37 2.67 -1.11 0.72
N ARG A 38 2.29 -2.36 0.98
CA ARG A 38 3.13 -3.54 0.71
C ARG A 38 2.35 -4.58 -0.06
N GLU A 39 3.06 -5.36 -0.86
CA GLU A 39 2.48 -6.51 -1.53
C GLU A 39 2.76 -7.76 -0.70
N THR A 40 1.70 -8.41 -0.23
CA THR A 40 1.79 -9.60 0.63
C THR A 40 1.03 -10.76 -0.01
N SER A 41 1.03 -11.91 0.65
CA SER A 41 0.24 -13.04 0.21
C SER A 41 -1.27 -12.75 0.21
N GLU A 42 -1.71 -11.77 0.98
CA GLU A 42 -3.09 -11.32 0.98
C GLU A 42 -3.42 -10.37 -0.18
N GLY A 43 -2.41 -9.86 -0.87
CA GLY A 43 -2.54 -8.86 -1.92
C GLY A 43 -1.88 -7.56 -1.53
N LEU A 44 -2.43 -6.45 -2.00
CA LEU A 44 -1.95 -5.12 -1.62
C LEU A 44 -2.56 -4.73 -0.29
N VAL A 45 -1.70 -4.45 0.67
CA VAL A 45 -2.12 -4.13 2.03
C VAL A 45 -1.51 -2.80 2.46
N GLU A 46 -2.34 -1.94 3.00
CA GLU A 46 -1.88 -0.69 3.59
C GLU A 46 -1.60 -0.93 5.07
N TYR A 47 -0.41 -0.52 5.49
CA TYR A 47 -0.03 -0.59 6.90
C TYR A 47 0.15 0.80 7.45
N HIS A 48 -0.33 1.02 8.66
CA HIS A 48 -0.06 2.26 9.36
C HIS A 48 0.20 1.97 10.83
N ARG A 49 0.95 2.88 11.44
CA ARG A 49 1.37 2.75 12.82
C ARG A 49 0.64 3.75 13.69
N LYS A 50 0.19 3.28 14.84
CA LYS A 50 -0.33 4.16 15.88
C LYS A 50 0.31 3.75 17.20
N GLY A 51 1.28 4.53 17.68
CA GLY A 51 2.07 4.16 18.83
C GLY A 51 2.88 2.90 18.57
N SER A 52 2.67 1.86 19.36
CA SER A 52 3.32 0.57 19.19
C SER A 52 2.44 -0.46 18.48
N ILE A 53 1.32 -0.03 17.91
CA ILE A 53 0.37 -0.91 17.26
C ILE A 53 0.45 -0.72 15.73
N LEU A 54 0.52 -1.84 15.03
CA LEU A 54 0.52 -1.88 13.58
C LEU A 54 -0.88 -2.25 13.10
N TYR A 55 -1.49 -1.35 12.33
CA TYR A 55 -2.80 -1.60 11.71
C TYR A 55 -2.61 -1.95 10.25
N LYS A 56 -3.49 -2.78 9.74
CA LYS A 56 -3.47 -3.15 8.32
C LYS A 56 -4.85 -3.04 7.71
N LYS A 57 -4.88 -2.72 6.42
CA LYS A 57 -6.11 -2.69 5.64
C LYS A 57 -5.82 -3.29 4.27
N VAL A 58 -6.51 -4.36 3.92
CA VAL A 58 -6.35 -4.98 2.61
C VAL A 58 -7.02 -4.09 1.56
N LEU A 59 -6.22 -3.61 0.61
CA LEU A 59 -6.70 -2.72 -0.43
C LEU A 59 -7.16 -3.49 -1.67
N ASP A 60 -6.41 -4.54 -2.01
CA ASP A 60 -6.66 -5.31 -3.21
C ASP A 60 -6.19 -6.74 -2.96
N LYS A 61 -7.12 -7.67 -2.95
CA LYS A 61 -6.79 -9.07 -2.64
C LYS A 61 -6.02 -9.70 -3.79
N ALA A 62 -5.11 -10.58 -3.42
CA ALA A 62 -4.32 -11.34 -4.37
C ALA A 62 -5.18 -12.29 -5.22
#